data_d0d03ee4e3063cc76795eedafca88b98
#
_entry.id   d0d03ee4e3063cc76795eedafca88b98
#
_cell.length_a   1.000
_cell.length_b   1.000
_cell.length_c   1.000
_cell.angle_alpha   90.00
_cell.angle_beta   90.00
_cell.angle_gamma   90.00
#
_symmetry.space_group_name_H-M   'P 1'
#
loop_
_entity.id
_entity.type
_entity.pdbx_description
1 polymer ?
#
loop_
_entity_poly.entity_id
_entity_poly.type
_entity_poly.pdbx_seq_one_letter_code
_entity_poly.pdbx_strand_id
1 'polypeptide(L)'
;VSILVNYILTLLMSKKNNNKVIFVFTIIIDIGILVFFKYSNFIINNINNVFNTNFNNLNIDLPLGISFYTFQIMSYVIDVYKKKIKPQKSLINIATYITLFPQLVAGPIVNYKTIENELEKRNETFEKFASGFRRFIVGLAKKVIIANNAAILADSIFNSDIQNLGTSIIWIGALAYSIQIYFDFSGYSDMAIGLGRIFGFNFLENFNYPYISKSITDFWRRWHISLSSWFKEYVYIPLGGNRCKKIKWFRNIFIVWMLTGLWHGASWNYVLWGIYFAVILIIEKVFLLKILEKVPNFFKHIYSIILILIGWVIFRVEDIHNLLYCLKHLVIYKPTDFSVFISNNGDVLSIIPFIFIGILFSTPIIKKIH
;
A
#
# COMPACT_ATOMS: atom_id res chain seq x y z
N VAL A 1 13.13 -10.18 19.06
CA VAL A 1 13.19 -11.62 18.73
C VAL A 1 13.47 -11.78 17.24
N SER A 2 12.62 -11.30 16.31
CA SER A 2 12.76 -11.50 14.86
C SER A 2 14.14 -11.10 14.31
N ILE A 3 14.71 -9.97 14.76
CA ILE A 3 16.04 -9.50 14.34
C ILE A 3 17.12 -10.51 14.68
N LEU A 4 17.14 -11.02 15.92
CA LEU A 4 18.15 -11.98 16.38
C LEU A 4 18.05 -13.31 15.64
N VAL A 5 16.83 -13.81 15.50
CA VAL A 5 16.55 -15.08 14.79
C VAL A 5 17.04 -14.98 13.35
N ASN A 6 16.66 -13.94 12.63
CA ASN A 6 17.04 -13.73 11.23
C ASN A 6 18.55 -13.49 11.07
N TYR A 7 19.16 -12.73 11.97
CA TYR A 7 20.61 -12.52 11.99
C TYR A 7 21.37 -13.86 12.10
N ILE A 8 21.03 -14.69 13.10
CA ILE A 8 21.68 -15.98 13.36
C ILE A 8 21.46 -16.93 12.17
N LEU A 9 20.20 -17.10 11.75
CA LEU A 9 19.86 -18.04 10.67
C LEU A 9 20.50 -17.63 9.33
N THR A 10 20.57 -16.33 9.03
CA THR A 10 21.20 -15.84 7.80
C THR A 10 22.71 -16.08 7.80
N LEU A 11 23.38 -15.88 8.93
CA LEU A 11 24.80 -16.22 9.08
C LEU A 11 25.06 -17.73 8.93
N LEU A 12 24.24 -18.56 9.58
CA LEU A 12 24.31 -20.02 9.48
C LEU A 12 24.06 -20.52 8.06
N MET A 13 23.04 -19.93 7.39
CA MET A 13 22.71 -20.23 5.99
C MET A 13 23.91 -19.96 5.08
N SER A 14 24.54 -18.81 5.23
CA SER A 14 25.70 -18.41 4.42
C SER A 14 26.92 -19.28 4.66
N LYS A 15 27.22 -19.61 5.94
CA LYS A 15 28.33 -20.50 6.30
C LYS A 15 28.18 -21.91 5.69
N LYS A 16 26.93 -22.40 5.52
CA LYS A 16 26.61 -23.70 4.93
C LYS A 16 26.34 -23.60 3.42
N ASN A 17 27.03 -22.72 2.69
CA ASN A 17 26.91 -22.52 1.25
C ASN A 17 25.46 -22.22 0.79
N ASN A 18 24.79 -21.33 1.50
CA ASN A 18 23.40 -20.93 1.26
C ASN A 18 22.42 -22.13 1.30
N ASN A 19 22.41 -22.80 2.42
CA ASN A 19 21.60 -23.99 2.66
C ASN A 19 20.10 -23.67 2.48
N LYS A 20 19.46 -24.37 1.54
CA LYS A 20 18.05 -24.20 1.22
C LYS A 20 17.11 -24.51 2.39
N VAL A 21 17.45 -25.47 3.23
CA VAL A 21 16.61 -25.85 4.39
C VAL A 21 16.57 -24.70 5.39
N ILE A 22 17.72 -24.10 5.71
CA ILE A 22 17.79 -22.94 6.62
C ILE A 22 17.04 -21.76 6.01
N PHE A 23 17.19 -21.51 4.69
CA PHE A 23 16.45 -20.47 3.99
C PHE A 23 14.93 -20.64 4.13
N VAL A 24 14.41 -21.82 3.78
CA VAL A 24 12.96 -22.10 3.85
C VAL A 24 12.46 -21.99 5.29
N PHE A 25 13.21 -22.52 6.27
CA PHE A 25 12.87 -22.42 7.68
C PHE A 25 12.78 -20.97 8.16
N THR A 26 13.74 -20.11 7.76
CA THR A 26 13.72 -18.69 8.10
C THR A 26 12.48 -17.98 7.54
N ILE A 27 12.15 -18.22 6.27
CA ILE A 27 10.96 -17.64 5.64
C ILE A 27 9.67 -18.12 6.31
N ILE A 28 9.60 -19.40 6.71
CA ILE A 28 8.44 -19.95 7.44
C ILE A 28 8.29 -19.24 8.80
N ILE A 29 9.37 -18.99 9.52
CA ILE A 29 9.32 -18.26 10.80
C ILE A 29 8.78 -16.83 10.58
N ASP A 30 9.31 -16.10 9.60
CA ASP A 30 8.89 -14.71 9.34
C ASP A 30 7.42 -14.62 8.94
N ILE A 31 6.98 -15.49 8.04
CA ILE A 31 5.56 -15.59 7.65
C ILE A 31 4.71 -16.07 8.84
N GLY A 32 5.18 -17.03 9.60
CA GLY A 32 4.48 -17.56 10.77
C GLY A 32 4.23 -16.48 11.83
N ILE A 33 5.23 -15.66 12.12
CA ILE A 33 5.09 -14.53 13.05
C ILE A 33 4.07 -13.52 12.50
N LEU A 34 4.16 -13.17 11.21
CA LEU A 34 3.20 -12.27 10.59
C LEU A 34 1.77 -12.82 10.64
N VAL A 35 1.59 -14.11 10.32
CA VAL A 35 0.28 -14.77 10.34
C VAL A 35 -0.27 -14.81 11.75
N PHE A 36 0.54 -15.15 12.74
CA PHE A 36 0.12 -15.21 14.12
C PHE A 36 -0.40 -13.87 14.63
N PHE A 37 0.34 -12.80 14.46
CA PHE A 37 -0.08 -11.49 14.97
C PHE A 37 -1.20 -10.84 14.16
N LYS A 38 -1.22 -11.01 12.85
CA LYS A 38 -2.13 -10.27 11.97
C LYS A 38 -3.39 -11.03 11.58
N TYR A 39 -3.30 -12.36 11.44
CA TYR A 39 -4.38 -13.14 10.83
C TYR A 39 -5.07 -14.13 11.76
N SER A 40 -4.59 -14.33 13.00
CA SER A 40 -5.18 -15.31 13.93
C SER A 40 -6.67 -15.12 14.14
N ASN A 41 -7.11 -13.90 14.47
CA ASN A 41 -8.54 -13.62 14.68
C ASN A 41 -9.36 -13.73 13.40
N PHE A 42 -8.81 -13.33 12.25
CA PHE A 42 -9.46 -13.53 10.96
C PHE A 42 -9.67 -15.02 10.66
N ILE A 43 -8.67 -15.85 10.91
CA ILE A 43 -8.78 -17.31 10.74
C ILE A 43 -9.81 -17.90 11.71
N ILE A 44 -9.76 -17.53 12.99
CA ILE A 44 -10.72 -17.99 14.02
C ILE A 44 -12.16 -17.62 13.61
N ASN A 45 -12.39 -16.36 13.21
CA ASN A 45 -13.73 -15.90 12.81
C ASN A 45 -14.24 -16.66 11.57
N ASN A 46 -13.38 -16.95 10.59
CA ASN A 46 -13.78 -17.74 9.42
C ASN A 46 -14.08 -19.20 9.80
N ILE A 47 -13.30 -19.81 10.70
CA ILE A 47 -13.57 -21.15 11.22
C ILE A 47 -14.91 -21.17 11.96
N ASN A 48 -15.14 -20.22 12.85
CA ASN A 48 -16.42 -20.10 13.58
C ASN A 48 -17.60 -20.00 12.62
N ASN A 49 -17.49 -19.17 11.57
CA ASN A 49 -18.57 -18.98 10.60
C ASN A 49 -18.82 -20.23 9.73
N VAL A 50 -17.77 -20.96 9.32
CA VAL A 50 -17.92 -22.14 8.44
C VAL A 50 -18.38 -23.37 9.19
N PHE A 51 -17.85 -23.58 10.41
CA PHE A 51 -18.10 -24.79 11.18
C PHE A 51 -19.09 -24.59 12.34
N ASN A 52 -19.68 -23.39 12.47
CA ASN A 52 -20.56 -23.00 13.59
C ASN A 52 -19.95 -23.27 14.97
N THR A 53 -18.64 -22.99 15.11
CA THR A 53 -17.91 -23.11 16.37
C THR A 53 -17.85 -21.74 17.07
N ASN A 54 -17.50 -21.74 18.36
CA ASN A 54 -17.41 -20.53 19.18
C ASN A 54 -16.03 -20.38 19.83
N PHE A 55 -14.97 -20.47 19.01
CA PHE A 55 -13.62 -20.18 19.50
C PHE A 55 -13.48 -18.69 19.82
N ASN A 56 -12.92 -18.37 20.97
CA ASN A 56 -12.68 -17.00 21.37
C ASN A 56 -11.57 -16.37 20.54
N ASN A 57 -11.72 -15.09 20.20
CA ASN A 57 -10.65 -14.29 19.61
C ASN A 57 -9.48 -14.18 20.58
N LEU A 58 -8.28 -14.19 20.03
CA LEU A 58 -7.06 -13.98 20.79
C LEU A 58 -6.88 -12.51 21.11
N ASN A 59 -6.52 -12.20 22.37
CA ASN A 59 -6.22 -10.84 22.78
C ASN A 59 -4.74 -10.51 22.47
N ILE A 60 -4.45 -10.28 21.18
CA ILE A 60 -3.08 -10.07 20.69
C ILE A 60 -2.98 -8.66 20.10
N ASP A 61 -2.11 -7.86 20.66
CA ASP A 61 -1.78 -6.55 20.09
C ASP A 61 -0.90 -6.71 18.84
N LEU A 62 -1.27 -6.00 17.76
CA LEU A 62 -0.51 -6.03 16.53
C LEU A 62 0.77 -5.20 16.69
N PRO A 63 1.98 -5.79 16.59
CA PRO A 63 3.22 -5.03 16.68
C PRO A 63 3.30 -3.97 15.59
N LEU A 64 3.65 -2.75 15.99
CA LEU A 64 3.75 -1.62 15.09
C LEU A 64 4.72 -1.91 13.93
N GLY A 65 4.25 -1.71 12.69
CA GLY A 65 5.06 -1.89 11.48
C GLY A 65 5.35 -3.36 11.10
N ILE A 66 4.72 -4.38 11.72
CA ILE A 66 5.04 -5.80 11.48
C ILE A 66 5.01 -6.16 9.99
N SER A 67 4.07 -5.67 9.22
CA SER A 67 3.97 -5.93 7.78
C SER A 67 5.15 -5.34 7.00
N PHE A 68 5.64 -4.18 7.40
CA PHE A 68 6.76 -3.49 6.74
C PHE A 68 8.10 -4.14 7.09
N TYR A 69 8.40 -4.30 8.39
CA TYR A 69 9.69 -4.88 8.78
C TYR A 69 9.81 -6.35 8.40
N THR A 70 8.71 -7.11 8.35
CA THR A 70 8.74 -8.50 7.85
C THR A 70 9.17 -8.53 6.38
N PHE A 71 8.64 -7.65 5.53
CA PHE A 71 9.06 -7.56 4.13
C PHE A 71 10.52 -7.12 3.97
N GLN A 72 11.00 -6.21 4.80
CA GLN A 72 12.40 -5.81 4.83
C GLN A 72 13.30 -6.98 5.20
N ILE A 73 12.98 -7.69 6.28
CA ILE A 73 13.73 -8.89 6.72
C ILE A 73 13.72 -9.94 5.63
N MET A 74 12.56 -10.30 5.10
CA MET A 74 12.45 -11.32 4.04
C MET A 74 13.26 -10.94 2.81
N SER A 75 13.25 -9.66 2.37
CA SER A 75 14.06 -9.21 1.24
C SER A 75 15.55 -9.40 1.51
N TYR A 76 16.03 -9.07 2.71
CA TYR A 76 17.42 -9.28 3.12
C TYR A 76 17.80 -10.77 3.09
N VAL A 77 17.00 -11.64 3.71
CA VAL A 77 17.24 -13.09 3.73
C VAL A 77 17.27 -13.68 2.33
N ILE A 78 16.33 -13.29 1.47
CA ILE A 78 16.26 -13.75 0.07
C ILE A 78 17.47 -13.27 -0.72
N ASP A 79 17.90 -12.02 -0.55
CA ASP A 79 19.04 -11.47 -1.30
C ASP A 79 20.37 -12.09 -0.85
N VAL A 80 20.54 -12.41 0.44
CA VAL A 80 21.69 -13.20 0.91
C VAL A 80 21.66 -14.62 0.34
N TYR A 81 20.49 -15.31 0.38
CA TYR A 81 20.34 -16.64 -0.19
C TYR A 81 20.68 -16.68 -1.68
N LYS A 82 20.23 -15.67 -2.45
CA LYS A 82 20.53 -15.52 -3.88
C LYS A 82 21.94 -15.00 -4.16
N LYS A 83 22.78 -14.80 -3.15
CA LYS A 83 24.16 -14.25 -3.27
C LYS A 83 24.20 -12.85 -3.91
N LYS A 84 23.13 -12.07 -3.84
CA LYS A 84 23.10 -10.68 -4.32
C LYS A 84 23.83 -9.72 -3.37
N ILE A 85 23.81 -10.03 -2.07
CA ILE A 85 24.49 -9.31 -1.01
C ILE A 85 25.22 -10.32 -0.10
N LYS A 86 26.23 -9.83 0.62
CA LYS A 86 26.89 -10.60 1.67
C LYS A 86 26.08 -10.51 2.96
N PRO A 87 26.10 -11.55 3.83
CA PRO A 87 25.44 -11.44 5.12
C PRO A 87 26.15 -10.38 5.98
N GLN A 88 25.35 -9.48 6.55
CA GLN A 88 25.88 -8.48 7.48
C GLN A 88 26.33 -9.13 8.79
N LYS A 89 27.59 -8.87 9.18
CA LYS A 89 28.19 -9.44 10.40
C LYS A 89 27.91 -8.60 11.66
N SER A 90 27.54 -7.34 11.50
CA SER A 90 27.16 -6.47 12.62
C SER A 90 25.68 -6.63 12.93
N LEU A 91 25.36 -7.12 14.13
CA LEU A 91 24.00 -7.16 14.64
C LEU A 91 23.39 -5.75 14.74
N ILE A 92 24.22 -4.76 15.09
CA ILE A 92 23.78 -3.35 15.21
C ILE A 92 23.31 -2.84 13.85
N ASN A 93 24.05 -3.09 12.76
CA ASN A 93 23.67 -2.63 11.42
C ASN A 93 22.36 -3.28 10.95
N ILE A 94 22.15 -4.59 11.20
CA ILE A 94 20.89 -5.26 10.89
C ILE A 94 19.75 -4.71 11.75
N ALA A 95 19.98 -4.52 13.04
CA ALA A 95 18.99 -3.94 13.93
C ALA A 95 18.62 -2.53 13.48
N THR A 96 19.61 -1.69 13.18
CA THR A 96 19.38 -0.33 12.65
C THR A 96 18.58 -0.36 11.36
N TYR A 97 18.95 -1.22 10.39
CA TYR A 97 18.20 -1.36 9.13
C TYR A 97 16.71 -1.67 9.34
N ILE A 98 16.42 -2.61 10.23
CA ILE A 98 15.05 -3.10 10.46
C ILE A 98 14.23 -2.09 11.29
N THR A 99 14.86 -1.45 12.29
CA THR A 99 14.16 -0.56 13.24
C THR A 99 14.27 0.92 12.88
N LEU A 100 14.82 1.26 11.73
CA LEU A 100 15.01 2.64 11.30
C LEU A 100 13.67 3.37 11.25
N PHE A 101 13.42 4.24 12.23
CA PHE A 101 12.10 4.79 12.53
C PHE A 101 11.43 5.56 11.38
N PRO A 102 12.14 6.27 10.47
CA PRO A 102 11.46 6.98 9.40
C PRO A 102 10.68 6.04 8.47
N GLN A 103 11.17 4.82 8.24
CA GLN A 103 10.56 3.86 7.31
C GLN A 103 9.68 2.80 7.99
N LEU A 104 9.82 2.61 9.32
CA LEU A 104 9.31 1.43 10.04
C LEU A 104 7.80 1.23 9.93
N VAL A 105 7.01 2.30 9.99
CA VAL A 105 5.54 2.21 10.12
C VAL A 105 4.83 2.21 8.78
N ALA A 106 5.12 3.17 7.92
CA ALA A 106 4.48 3.35 6.60
C ALA A 106 5.39 4.09 5.60
N GLY A 107 6.71 4.11 5.82
CA GLY A 107 7.68 4.65 4.87
C GLY A 107 7.82 3.77 3.62
N PRO A 108 8.66 4.17 2.66
CA PRO A 108 9.01 3.29 1.56
C PRO A 108 9.62 1.98 2.07
N ILE A 109 9.25 0.84 1.48
CA ILE A 109 9.90 -0.44 1.79
C ILE A 109 11.31 -0.39 1.20
N VAL A 110 12.30 -0.26 2.07
CA VAL A 110 13.71 -0.11 1.67
C VAL A 110 14.37 -1.48 1.69
N ASN A 111 15.00 -1.87 0.57
CA ASN A 111 15.81 -3.08 0.52
C ASN A 111 17.18 -2.82 1.15
N TYR A 112 17.74 -3.80 1.86
CA TYR A 112 19.07 -3.68 2.51
C TYR A 112 20.15 -3.22 1.53
N LYS A 113 20.16 -3.78 0.33
CA LYS A 113 21.11 -3.44 -0.74
C LYS A 113 21.15 -1.95 -1.08
N THR A 114 20.04 -1.21 -0.92
CA THR A 114 19.97 0.22 -1.29
C THR A 114 20.59 1.13 -0.26
N ILE A 115 20.70 0.68 1.00
CA ILE A 115 21.23 1.49 2.10
C ILE A 115 22.44 0.85 2.80
N GLU A 116 22.94 -0.28 2.30
CA GLU A 116 24.08 -1.03 2.89
C GLU A 116 25.29 -0.12 3.13
N ASN A 117 25.67 0.65 2.11
CA ASN A 117 26.81 1.56 2.20
C ASN A 117 26.54 2.72 3.18
N GLU A 118 25.30 3.21 3.23
CA GLU A 118 24.89 4.32 4.10
C GLU A 118 24.75 3.90 5.57
N LEU A 119 24.59 2.60 5.86
CA LEU A 119 24.63 2.07 7.21
C LEU A 119 26.02 2.15 7.82
N GLU A 120 27.07 2.01 7.00
CA GLU A 120 28.47 2.05 7.44
C GLU A 120 29.06 3.45 7.35
N LYS A 121 28.80 4.15 6.23
CA LYS A 121 29.36 5.48 5.98
C LYS A 121 28.31 6.38 5.37
N ARG A 122 27.81 7.33 6.14
CA ARG A 122 26.87 8.36 5.71
C ARG A 122 27.59 9.66 5.37
N ASN A 123 26.95 10.44 4.55
CA ASN A 123 27.38 11.79 4.20
C ASN A 123 26.26 12.76 4.58
N GLU A 124 26.35 13.33 5.77
CA GLU A 124 25.47 14.36 6.30
C GLU A 124 26.02 15.74 5.92
N THR A 125 25.26 16.48 5.09
CA THR A 125 25.57 17.87 4.73
C THR A 125 24.43 18.80 5.11
N PHE A 126 24.73 20.09 5.27
CA PHE A 126 23.71 21.08 5.53
C PHE A 126 22.67 21.16 4.40
N GLU A 127 23.06 20.93 3.16
CA GLU A 127 22.15 20.92 2.02
C GLU A 127 21.18 19.73 2.09
N LYS A 128 21.68 18.52 2.47
CA LYS A 128 20.82 17.36 2.70
C LYS A 128 19.86 17.60 3.85
N PHE A 129 20.35 18.20 4.95
CA PHE A 129 19.51 18.57 6.08
C PHE A 129 18.41 19.54 5.65
N ALA A 130 18.76 20.65 4.99
CA ALA A 130 17.80 21.66 4.54
C ALA A 130 16.78 21.09 3.52
N SER A 131 17.23 20.26 2.57
CA SER A 131 16.33 19.61 1.61
C SER A 131 15.42 18.57 2.26
N GLY A 132 15.95 17.82 3.22
CA GLY A 132 15.20 16.82 3.99
C GLY A 132 14.13 17.49 4.86
N PHE A 133 14.49 18.57 5.54
CA PHE A 133 13.57 19.35 6.37
C PHE A 133 12.43 19.97 5.55
N ARG A 134 12.75 20.59 4.41
CA ARG A 134 11.71 21.10 3.47
C ARG A 134 10.77 20.00 3.04
N ARG A 135 11.30 18.81 2.69
CA ARG A 135 10.47 17.69 2.26
C ARG A 135 9.58 17.17 3.39
N PHE A 136 10.11 17.10 4.61
CA PHE A 136 9.34 16.75 5.80
C PHE A 136 8.15 17.69 6.00
N ILE A 137 8.37 19.01 5.94
CA ILE A 137 7.31 20.01 6.09
C ILE A 137 6.24 19.87 4.99
N VAL A 138 6.64 19.63 3.73
CA VAL A 138 5.69 19.40 2.64
C VAL A 138 4.87 18.14 2.90
N GLY A 139 5.49 17.05 3.38
CA GLY A 139 4.80 15.83 3.76
C GLY A 139 3.82 16.06 4.91
N LEU A 140 4.22 16.80 5.95
CA LEU A 140 3.36 17.17 7.06
C LEU A 140 2.17 18.02 6.61
N ALA A 141 2.40 18.99 5.72
CA ALA A 141 1.33 19.82 5.16
C ALA A 141 0.32 18.97 4.36
N LYS A 142 0.77 18.00 3.55
CA LYS A 142 -0.10 17.03 2.87
C LYS A 142 -1.00 16.29 3.85
N LYS A 143 -0.45 15.81 4.96
CA LYS A 143 -1.18 15.07 5.99
C LYS A 143 -2.19 15.96 6.70
N VAL A 144 -1.74 17.11 7.24
CA VAL A 144 -2.55 17.95 8.13
C VAL A 144 -3.59 18.76 7.35
N ILE A 145 -3.18 19.38 6.24
CA ILE A 145 -4.05 20.31 5.51
C ILE A 145 -4.98 19.58 4.53
N ILE A 146 -4.51 18.54 3.85
CA ILE A 146 -5.31 17.90 2.80
C ILE A 146 -5.94 16.60 3.31
N ALA A 147 -5.11 15.65 3.78
CA ALA A 147 -5.61 14.32 4.12
C ALA A 147 -6.58 14.34 5.30
N ASN A 148 -6.24 15.03 6.39
CA ASN A 148 -7.11 15.08 7.58
C ASN A 148 -8.45 15.77 7.28
N ASN A 149 -8.47 16.83 6.47
CA ASN A 149 -9.72 17.47 6.08
C ASN A 149 -10.54 16.58 5.13
N ALA A 150 -9.91 15.93 4.14
CA ALA A 150 -10.61 14.98 3.29
C ALA A 150 -11.16 13.78 4.08
N ALA A 151 -10.48 13.36 5.16
CA ALA A 151 -10.94 12.31 6.06
C ALA A 151 -12.28 12.65 6.71
N ILE A 152 -12.51 13.90 7.16
CA ILE A 152 -13.77 14.32 7.77
C ILE A 152 -14.94 14.00 6.84
N LEU A 153 -14.82 14.34 5.57
CA LEU A 153 -15.87 14.07 4.58
C LEU A 153 -16.02 12.58 4.28
N ALA A 154 -14.91 11.87 4.07
CA ALA A 154 -14.94 10.44 3.78
C ALA A 154 -15.53 9.64 4.95
N ASP A 155 -15.14 9.96 6.19
CA ASP A 155 -15.58 9.27 7.39
C ASP A 155 -17.05 9.60 7.72
N SER A 156 -17.50 10.83 7.51
CA SER A 156 -18.93 11.19 7.68
C SER A 156 -19.83 10.38 6.74
N ILE A 157 -19.34 10.02 5.55
CA ILE A 157 -20.10 9.23 4.58
C ILE A 157 -20.00 7.74 4.90
N PHE A 158 -18.81 7.17 4.99
CA PHE A 158 -18.64 5.73 5.11
C PHE A 158 -18.83 5.16 6.52
N ASN A 159 -18.90 6.00 7.56
CA ASN A 159 -19.26 5.59 8.92
C ASN A 159 -20.74 5.85 9.25
N SER A 160 -21.52 6.46 8.31
CA SER A 160 -22.96 6.63 8.45
C SER A 160 -23.72 5.34 8.10
N ASP A 161 -25.04 5.37 8.17
CA ASP A 161 -25.88 4.27 7.66
C ASP A 161 -25.80 4.23 6.13
N ILE A 162 -24.86 3.43 5.62
CA ILE A 162 -24.54 3.31 4.20
C ILE A 162 -25.76 2.93 3.37
N GLN A 163 -26.71 2.14 3.90
CA GLN A 163 -27.87 1.68 3.16
C GLN A 163 -28.90 2.79 2.88
N ASN A 164 -28.78 3.91 3.55
CA ASN A 164 -29.58 5.10 3.28
C ASN A 164 -28.95 6.07 2.29
N LEU A 165 -27.67 5.86 1.91
CA LEU A 165 -26.96 6.73 0.98
C LEU A 165 -27.48 6.58 -0.46
N GLY A 166 -27.56 7.70 -1.16
CA GLY A 166 -27.80 7.71 -2.61
C GLY A 166 -26.49 7.74 -3.41
N THR A 167 -26.63 7.51 -4.72
CA THR A 167 -25.49 7.37 -5.66
C THR A 167 -24.50 8.53 -5.56
N SER A 168 -24.99 9.77 -5.56
CA SER A 168 -24.10 10.94 -5.57
C SER A 168 -23.25 11.06 -4.32
N ILE A 169 -23.80 10.72 -3.14
CA ILE A 169 -23.05 10.76 -1.88
C ILE A 169 -21.98 9.67 -1.86
N ILE A 170 -22.27 8.46 -2.36
CA ILE A 170 -21.28 7.38 -2.45
C ILE A 170 -20.11 7.80 -3.36
N TRP A 171 -20.36 8.45 -4.51
CA TRP A 171 -19.29 8.97 -5.37
C TRP A 171 -18.49 10.09 -4.72
N ILE A 172 -19.15 11.00 -3.99
CA ILE A 172 -18.46 12.05 -3.21
C ILE A 172 -17.57 11.42 -2.15
N GLY A 173 -18.07 10.42 -1.43
CA GLY A 173 -17.28 9.65 -0.46
C GLY A 173 -16.07 8.96 -1.09
N ALA A 174 -16.26 8.33 -2.25
CA ALA A 174 -15.17 7.70 -2.99
C ALA A 174 -14.08 8.71 -3.41
N LEU A 175 -14.49 9.90 -3.88
CA LEU A 175 -13.58 10.99 -4.21
C LEU A 175 -12.84 11.51 -2.96
N ALA A 176 -13.56 11.80 -1.89
CA ALA A 176 -12.98 12.28 -0.64
C ALA A 176 -11.97 11.28 -0.08
N TYR A 177 -12.32 9.99 -0.04
CA TYR A 177 -11.43 8.94 0.40
C TYR A 177 -10.21 8.78 -0.51
N SER A 178 -10.36 8.96 -1.83
CA SER A 178 -9.22 8.91 -2.75
C SER A 178 -8.19 10.02 -2.47
N ILE A 179 -8.66 11.22 -2.15
CA ILE A 179 -7.81 12.35 -1.75
C ILE A 179 -7.18 12.04 -0.38
N GLN A 180 -7.96 11.60 0.58
CA GLN A 180 -7.48 11.22 1.91
C GLN A 180 -6.34 10.22 1.81
N ILE A 181 -6.56 9.04 1.24
CA ILE A 181 -5.58 7.95 1.21
C ILE A 181 -4.29 8.34 0.46
N TYR A 182 -4.42 9.11 -0.62
CA TYR A 182 -3.24 9.58 -1.37
C TYR A 182 -2.40 10.57 -0.57
N PHE A 183 -3.01 11.59 -0.01
CA PHE A 183 -2.26 12.61 0.72
C PHE A 183 -1.81 12.14 2.09
N ASP A 184 -2.56 11.26 2.73
CA ASP A 184 -2.14 10.61 3.97
C ASP A 184 -0.88 9.79 3.75
N PHE A 185 -0.89 8.89 2.79
CA PHE A 185 0.22 7.99 2.56
C PHE A 185 1.40 8.65 1.84
N SER A 186 1.16 9.51 0.83
CA SER A 186 2.26 10.25 0.20
C SER A 186 2.88 11.27 1.13
N GLY A 187 2.09 11.88 2.02
CA GLY A 187 2.56 12.78 3.07
C GLY A 187 3.49 12.07 4.04
N TYR A 188 3.07 10.91 4.55
CA TYR A 188 3.92 10.07 5.40
C TYR A 188 5.21 9.66 4.67
N SER A 189 5.10 9.24 3.41
CA SER A 189 6.26 8.85 2.60
C SER A 189 7.24 10.01 2.41
N ASP A 190 6.73 11.23 2.17
CA ASP A 190 7.56 12.43 2.06
C ASP A 190 8.25 12.79 3.39
N MET A 191 7.54 12.67 4.51
CA MET A 191 8.13 12.84 5.84
C MET A 191 9.24 11.82 6.09
N ALA A 192 9.00 10.54 5.76
CA ALA A 192 9.98 9.48 5.90
C ALA A 192 11.23 9.70 5.04
N ILE A 193 11.06 10.09 3.77
CA ILE A 193 12.17 10.42 2.87
C ILE A 193 12.92 11.66 3.36
N GLY A 194 12.17 12.66 3.85
CA GLY A 194 12.75 13.88 4.42
C GLY A 194 13.65 13.58 5.63
N LEU A 195 13.13 12.82 6.59
CA LEU A 195 13.90 12.36 7.75
C LEU A 195 15.11 11.50 7.33
N GLY A 196 14.91 10.56 6.40
CA GLY A 196 16.02 9.78 5.85
C GLY A 196 17.15 10.68 5.36
N ARG A 197 16.84 11.73 4.58
CA ARG A 197 17.84 12.71 4.07
C ARG A 197 18.55 13.46 5.19
N ILE A 198 17.83 13.86 6.23
CA ILE A 198 18.41 14.53 7.40
C ILE A 198 19.47 13.64 8.06
N PHE A 199 19.23 12.33 8.12
CA PHE A 199 20.16 11.35 8.68
C PHE A 199 21.15 10.78 7.64
N GLY A 200 21.25 11.37 6.44
CA GLY A 200 22.19 10.97 5.41
C GLY A 200 21.76 9.79 4.54
N PHE A 201 20.55 9.24 4.71
CA PHE A 201 20.00 8.16 3.90
C PHE A 201 19.25 8.69 2.67
N ASN A 202 19.29 7.90 1.57
CA ASN A 202 18.58 8.21 0.34
C ASN A 202 17.50 7.15 0.08
N PHE A 203 16.28 7.39 0.57
CA PHE A 203 15.14 6.51 0.30
C PHE A 203 14.54 6.78 -1.08
N LEU A 204 13.98 5.72 -1.67
CA LEU A 204 13.33 5.79 -2.97
C LEU A 204 11.98 6.51 -2.92
N GLU A 205 11.59 7.14 -4.02
CA GLU A 205 10.26 7.71 -4.19
C GLU A 205 9.20 6.61 -4.15
N ASN A 206 8.09 6.90 -3.45
CA ASN A 206 6.99 5.95 -3.30
C ASN A 206 5.76 6.30 -4.12
N PHE A 207 5.64 7.57 -4.54
CA PHE A 207 4.53 8.09 -5.33
C PHE A 207 5.02 9.01 -6.46
N ASN A 208 4.33 8.95 -7.63
CA ASN A 208 4.58 9.83 -8.76
C ASN A 208 3.27 10.25 -9.44
N TYR A 209 2.50 11.15 -8.80
CA TYR A 209 1.22 11.67 -9.31
C TYR A 209 0.32 10.55 -9.85
N PRO A 210 -0.14 9.59 -9.01
CA PRO A 210 -0.84 8.40 -9.50
C PRO A 210 -2.16 8.70 -10.19
N TYR A 211 -2.86 9.77 -9.83
CA TYR A 211 -4.17 10.09 -10.38
C TYR A 211 -4.13 10.72 -11.78
N ILE A 212 -2.95 11.02 -12.34
CA ILE A 212 -2.83 11.39 -13.76
C ILE A 212 -2.66 10.17 -14.68
N SER A 213 -2.75 8.96 -14.16
CA SER A 213 -2.59 7.73 -14.92
C SER A 213 -3.67 7.58 -16.01
N LYS A 214 -3.28 6.90 -17.09
CA LYS A 214 -4.13 6.66 -18.27
C LYS A 214 -4.58 5.21 -18.39
N SER A 215 -4.19 4.38 -17.42
CA SER A 215 -4.57 2.97 -17.27
C SER A 215 -4.31 2.52 -15.84
N ILE A 216 -4.90 1.42 -15.42
CA ILE A 216 -4.62 0.83 -14.10
C ILE A 216 -3.19 0.29 -14.04
N THR A 217 -2.65 -0.18 -15.16
CA THR A 217 -1.23 -0.55 -15.26
C THR A 217 -0.31 0.65 -15.01
N ASP A 218 -0.63 1.86 -15.53
CA ASP A 218 0.14 3.08 -15.28
C ASP A 218 -0.04 3.57 -13.84
N PHE A 219 -1.27 3.46 -13.30
CA PHE A 219 -1.55 3.81 -11.91
C PHE A 219 -0.64 3.07 -10.92
N TRP A 220 -0.52 1.74 -11.03
CA TRP A 220 0.31 0.95 -10.14
C TRP A 220 1.83 1.12 -10.33
N ARG A 221 2.27 1.73 -11.41
CA ARG A 221 3.67 2.18 -11.58
C ARG A 221 3.96 3.47 -10.83
N ARG A 222 2.91 4.21 -10.42
CA ARG A 222 2.98 5.52 -9.76
C ARG A 222 2.55 5.50 -8.31
N TRP A 223 1.78 4.49 -7.92
CA TRP A 223 1.27 4.28 -6.57
C TRP A 223 2.09 3.24 -5.82
N HIS A 224 2.52 3.56 -4.57
CA HIS A 224 3.23 2.66 -3.66
C HIS A 224 4.33 1.86 -4.37
N ILE A 225 5.25 2.58 -5.02
CA ILE A 225 6.28 2.05 -5.92
C ILE A 225 7.15 1.02 -5.22
N SER A 226 7.50 1.25 -3.94
CA SER A 226 8.33 0.35 -3.16
C SER A 226 7.67 -1.03 -2.94
N LEU A 227 6.36 -1.07 -2.61
CA LEU A 227 5.60 -2.32 -2.46
C LEU A 227 5.48 -3.06 -3.79
N SER A 228 5.13 -2.35 -4.85
CA SER A 228 5.02 -2.91 -6.21
C SER A 228 6.34 -3.51 -6.68
N SER A 229 7.46 -2.83 -6.38
CA SER A 229 8.81 -3.31 -6.69
C SER A 229 9.17 -4.54 -5.87
N TRP A 230 8.80 -4.57 -4.58
CA TRP A 230 9.02 -5.71 -3.71
C TRP A 230 8.30 -6.96 -4.21
N PHE A 231 6.99 -6.87 -4.47
CA PHE A 231 6.21 -8.00 -5.02
C PHE A 231 6.72 -8.45 -6.38
N LYS A 232 7.14 -7.51 -7.24
CA LYS A 232 7.72 -7.83 -8.54
C LYS A 232 9.01 -8.64 -8.37
N GLU A 233 9.92 -8.23 -7.50
CA GLU A 233 11.26 -8.84 -7.38
C GLU A 233 11.22 -10.16 -6.60
N TYR A 234 10.44 -10.22 -5.53
CA TYR A 234 10.48 -11.35 -4.60
C TYR A 234 9.35 -12.36 -4.80
N VAL A 235 8.29 -12.02 -5.54
CA VAL A 235 7.16 -12.94 -5.81
C VAL A 235 6.96 -13.15 -7.30
N TYR A 236 6.70 -12.08 -8.08
CA TYR A 236 6.32 -12.20 -9.47
C TYR A 236 7.41 -12.83 -10.35
N ILE A 237 8.64 -12.32 -10.28
CA ILE A 237 9.78 -12.84 -11.05
C ILE A 237 10.11 -14.29 -10.67
N PRO A 238 10.20 -14.68 -9.38
CA PRO A 238 10.43 -16.08 -9.00
C PRO A 238 9.34 -17.05 -9.47
N LEU A 239 8.09 -16.63 -9.60
CA LEU A 239 6.99 -17.43 -10.16
C LEU A 239 7.07 -17.60 -11.70
N GLY A 240 8.06 -16.98 -12.36
CA GLY A 240 8.27 -16.98 -13.80
C GLY A 240 7.91 -15.67 -14.51
N GLY A 241 7.38 -14.68 -13.78
CA GLY A 241 7.04 -13.37 -14.30
C GLY A 241 6.12 -13.44 -15.53
N ASN A 242 6.50 -12.72 -16.59
CA ASN A 242 5.83 -12.73 -17.88
C ASN A 242 6.52 -13.66 -18.93
N ARG A 243 7.62 -14.35 -18.54
CA ARG A 243 8.38 -15.26 -19.41
C ARG A 243 7.92 -16.72 -19.26
N CYS A 244 6.59 -16.93 -19.18
CA CYS A 244 5.99 -18.25 -18.99
C CYS A 244 4.70 -18.39 -19.83
N LYS A 245 4.14 -19.62 -19.89
CA LYS A 245 2.87 -19.88 -20.60
C LYS A 245 1.75 -18.99 -20.05
N LYS A 246 0.80 -18.58 -20.90
CA LYS A 246 -0.28 -17.62 -20.60
C LYS A 246 -1.06 -17.94 -19.31
N ILE A 247 -1.38 -19.21 -19.08
CA ILE A 247 -2.08 -19.66 -17.85
C ILE A 247 -1.22 -19.41 -16.59
N LYS A 248 0.09 -19.72 -16.66
CA LYS A 248 1.00 -19.46 -15.54
C LYS A 248 1.16 -17.96 -15.30
N TRP A 249 1.14 -17.15 -16.35
CA TRP A 249 1.21 -15.71 -16.25
C TRP A 249 -0.05 -15.12 -15.55
N PHE A 250 -1.26 -15.60 -15.90
CA PHE A 250 -2.49 -15.22 -15.18
C PHE A 250 -2.41 -15.59 -13.70
N ARG A 251 -2.01 -16.83 -13.40
CA ARG A 251 -1.78 -17.27 -12.02
C ARG A 251 -0.82 -16.36 -11.28
N ASN A 252 0.31 -15.95 -11.89
CA ASN A 252 1.31 -15.11 -11.26
C ASN A 252 0.75 -13.73 -10.90
N ILE A 253 -0.03 -13.10 -11.79
CA ILE A 253 -0.71 -11.84 -11.49
C ILE A 253 -1.70 -12.04 -10.35
N PHE A 254 -2.53 -13.07 -10.42
CA PHE A 254 -3.54 -13.36 -9.41
C PHE A 254 -2.90 -13.56 -8.02
N ILE A 255 -1.86 -14.39 -7.93
CA ILE A 255 -1.14 -14.63 -6.65
C ILE A 255 -0.57 -13.32 -6.10
N VAL A 256 0.10 -12.51 -6.91
CA VAL A 256 0.67 -11.24 -6.46
C VAL A 256 -0.40 -10.33 -5.90
N TRP A 257 -1.53 -10.18 -6.59
CA TRP A 257 -2.60 -9.28 -6.14
C TRP A 257 -3.38 -9.80 -4.95
N MET A 258 -3.58 -11.11 -4.85
CA MET A 258 -4.13 -11.75 -3.65
C MET A 258 -3.25 -11.51 -2.42
N LEU A 259 -1.94 -11.71 -2.57
CA LEU A 259 -0.98 -11.45 -1.50
C LEU A 259 -0.89 -9.96 -1.16
N THR A 260 -1.01 -9.07 -2.17
CA THR A 260 -1.04 -7.62 -1.94
C THR A 260 -2.29 -7.22 -1.14
N GLY A 261 -3.46 -7.76 -1.49
CA GLY A 261 -4.69 -7.54 -0.71
C GLY A 261 -4.56 -8.05 0.72
N LEU A 262 -4.15 -9.28 0.91
CA LEU A 262 -3.91 -9.86 2.24
C LEU A 262 -2.88 -9.04 3.04
N TRP A 263 -1.81 -8.54 2.40
CA TRP A 263 -0.82 -7.71 3.08
C TRP A 263 -1.43 -6.43 3.70
N HIS A 264 -2.45 -5.84 3.06
CA HIS A 264 -3.11 -4.66 3.60
C HIS A 264 -3.89 -4.94 4.88
N GLY A 265 -4.65 -6.03 4.94
CA GLY A 265 -5.44 -6.33 6.12
C GLY A 265 -6.01 -7.74 6.16
N ALA A 266 -6.40 -8.17 7.35
CA ALA A 266 -7.05 -9.45 7.62
C ALA A 266 -8.58 -9.30 7.52
N SER A 267 -9.08 -8.95 6.33
CA SER A 267 -10.51 -8.81 6.04
C SER A 267 -10.82 -9.13 4.58
N TRP A 268 -12.04 -9.55 4.29
CA TRP A 268 -12.47 -9.99 2.97
C TRP A 268 -12.50 -8.86 1.92
N ASN A 269 -12.76 -7.62 2.32
CA ASN A 269 -12.72 -6.47 1.40
C ASN A 269 -11.33 -6.30 0.77
N TYR A 270 -10.23 -6.52 1.51
CA TYR A 270 -8.88 -6.46 0.96
C TYR A 270 -8.60 -7.61 -0.02
N VAL A 271 -9.15 -8.81 0.24
CA VAL A 271 -9.08 -9.94 -0.71
C VAL A 271 -9.81 -9.58 -2.00
N LEU A 272 -11.04 -9.07 -1.90
CA LEU A 272 -11.84 -8.63 -3.05
C LEU A 272 -11.15 -7.50 -3.83
N TRP A 273 -10.53 -6.56 -3.13
CA TRP A 273 -9.75 -5.48 -3.72
C TRP A 273 -8.55 -6.04 -4.53
N GLY A 274 -7.85 -7.03 -4.01
CA GLY A 274 -6.78 -7.71 -4.73
C GLY A 274 -7.28 -8.43 -5.99
N ILE A 275 -8.40 -9.16 -5.89
CA ILE A 275 -9.04 -9.82 -7.03
C ILE A 275 -9.46 -8.79 -8.09
N TYR A 276 -10.11 -7.69 -7.67
CA TYR A 276 -10.55 -6.62 -8.56
C TYR A 276 -9.40 -6.09 -9.43
N PHE A 277 -8.27 -5.71 -8.82
CA PHE A 277 -7.13 -5.22 -9.60
C PHE A 277 -6.41 -6.31 -10.39
N ALA A 278 -6.38 -7.56 -9.91
CA ALA A 278 -5.85 -8.68 -10.69
C ALA A 278 -6.63 -8.85 -12.01
N VAL A 279 -7.95 -8.85 -11.94
CA VAL A 279 -8.84 -9.00 -13.10
C VAL A 279 -8.64 -7.85 -14.09
N ILE A 280 -8.67 -6.61 -13.63
CA ILE A 280 -8.51 -5.44 -14.49
C ILE A 280 -7.15 -5.45 -15.19
N LEU A 281 -6.06 -5.73 -14.45
CA LEU A 281 -4.73 -5.79 -15.03
C LEU A 281 -4.55 -6.92 -16.05
N ILE A 282 -5.21 -8.05 -15.85
CA ILE A 282 -5.24 -9.13 -16.85
C ILE A 282 -5.96 -8.65 -18.11
N ILE A 283 -7.14 -8.05 -17.96
CA ILE A 283 -7.93 -7.50 -19.08
C ILE A 283 -7.13 -6.44 -19.84
N GLU A 284 -6.53 -5.48 -19.13
CA GLU A 284 -5.68 -4.45 -19.73
C GLU A 284 -4.54 -5.07 -20.55
N LYS A 285 -3.80 -5.98 -19.96
CA LYS A 285 -2.62 -6.56 -20.61
C LYS A 285 -2.95 -7.52 -21.74
N VAL A 286 -4.13 -8.18 -21.72
CA VAL A 286 -4.53 -9.11 -22.79
C VAL A 286 -4.93 -8.37 -24.05
N PHE A 287 -5.76 -7.33 -23.94
CA PHE A 287 -6.30 -6.63 -25.11
C PHE A 287 -6.57 -5.13 -24.89
N LEU A 288 -6.98 -4.70 -23.66
CA LEU A 288 -7.54 -3.37 -23.48
C LEU A 288 -6.48 -2.27 -23.64
N LEU A 289 -5.21 -2.49 -23.28
CA LEU A 289 -4.15 -1.49 -23.49
C LEU A 289 -4.00 -1.13 -24.97
N LYS A 290 -4.13 -2.10 -25.90
CA LYS A 290 -4.08 -1.85 -27.34
C LYS A 290 -5.26 -1.00 -27.82
N ILE A 291 -6.43 -1.15 -27.21
CA ILE A 291 -7.61 -0.32 -27.50
C ILE A 291 -7.38 1.07 -26.94
N LEU A 292 -6.93 1.17 -25.68
CA LEU A 292 -6.66 2.45 -25.02
C LEU A 292 -5.60 3.29 -25.81
N GLU A 293 -4.63 2.69 -26.46
CA GLU A 293 -3.66 3.43 -27.28
C GLU A 293 -4.33 4.32 -28.33
N LYS A 294 -5.46 3.88 -28.89
CA LYS A 294 -6.22 4.60 -29.94
C LYS A 294 -7.23 5.62 -29.39
N VAL A 295 -7.52 5.58 -28.08
CA VAL A 295 -8.51 6.45 -27.43
C VAL A 295 -7.86 7.79 -27.04
N PRO A 296 -8.56 8.94 -27.14
CA PRO A 296 -8.05 10.22 -26.64
C PRO A 296 -7.72 10.19 -25.15
N ASN A 297 -6.70 10.95 -24.75
CA ASN A 297 -6.20 10.95 -23.37
C ASN A 297 -7.26 11.26 -22.32
N PHE A 298 -8.21 12.12 -22.62
CA PHE A 298 -9.33 12.46 -21.73
C PHE A 298 -10.13 11.24 -21.31
N PHE A 299 -10.55 10.40 -22.25
CA PHE A 299 -11.31 9.19 -21.95
C PHE A 299 -10.49 8.12 -21.21
N LYS A 300 -9.17 8.06 -21.48
CA LYS A 300 -8.26 7.20 -20.70
C LYS A 300 -8.21 7.60 -19.22
N HIS A 301 -8.21 8.91 -18.95
CA HIS A 301 -8.24 9.40 -17.57
C HIS A 301 -9.56 9.08 -16.89
N ILE A 302 -10.70 9.31 -17.56
CA ILE A 302 -12.02 8.95 -17.02
C ILE A 302 -12.06 7.46 -16.69
N TYR A 303 -11.64 6.60 -17.62
CA TYR A 303 -11.54 5.15 -17.41
C TYR A 303 -10.71 4.82 -16.14
N SER A 304 -9.50 5.37 -16.06
CA SER A 304 -8.61 5.12 -14.92
C SER A 304 -9.22 5.59 -13.60
N ILE A 305 -9.71 6.84 -13.55
CA ILE A 305 -10.23 7.45 -12.32
C ILE A 305 -11.46 6.68 -11.82
N ILE A 306 -12.41 6.34 -12.68
CA ILE A 306 -13.59 5.56 -12.27
C ILE A 306 -13.19 4.24 -11.62
N LEU A 307 -12.29 3.48 -12.25
CA LEU A 307 -11.85 2.20 -11.70
C LEU A 307 -11.06 2.36 -10.40
N ILE A 308 -10.26 3.41 -10.28
CA ILE A 308 -9.52 3.70 -9.05
C ILE A 308 -10.50 4.03 -7.91
N LEU A 309 -11.50 4.89 -8.16
CA LEU A 309 -12.50 5.25 -7.16
C LEU A 309 -13.30 4.03 -6.68
N ILE A 310 -13.75 3.17 -7.60
CA ILE A 310 -14.42 1.90 -7.25
C ILE A 310 -13.46 1.03 -6.40
N GLY A 311 -12.19 0.92 -6.80
CA GLY A 311 -11.18 0.19 -6.03
C GLY A 311 -11.01 0.74 -4.61
N TRP A 312 -11.07 2.05 -4.43
CA TRP A 312 -10.99 2.67 -3.10
C TRP A 312 -12.25 2.45 -2.25
N VAL A 313 -13.43 2.36 -2.85
CA VAL A 313 -14.65 1.96 -2.13
C VAL A 313 -14.52 0.53 -1.62
N ILE A 314 -14.02 -0.41 -2.47
CA ILE A 314 -13.77 -1.79 -2.04
C ILE A 314 -12.77 -1.83 -0.87
N PHE A 315 -11.75 -0.99 -0.92
CA PHE A 315 -10.72 -0.93 0.12
C PHE A 315 -11.25 -0.36 1.45
N ARG A 316 -12.14 0.66 1.40
CA ARG A 316 -12.64 1.40 2.57
C ARG A 316 -13.75 0.69 3.33
N VAL A 317 -14.64 0.00 2.62
CA VAL A 317 -15.85 -0.58 3.20
C VAL A 317 -15.58 -2.03 3.59
N GLU A 318 -15.43 -2.29 4.89
CA GLU A 318 -15.07 -3.62 5.41
C GLU A 318 -16.25 -4.59 5.44
N ASP A 319 -17.44 -4.10 5.81
CA ASP A 319 -18.65 -4.92 5.83
C ASP A 319 -19.11 -5.28 4.42
N ILE A 320 -19.28 -6.57 4.15
CA ILE A 320 -19.60 -7.09 2.82
C ILE A 320 -20.98 -6.66 2.34
N HIS A 321 -21.98 -6.56 3.22
CA HIS A 321 -23.33 -6.14 2.82
C HIS A 321 -23.33 -4.67 2.41
N ASN A 322 -22.66 -3.83 3.18
CA ASN A 322 -22.48 -2.42 2.87
C ASN A 322 -21.64 -2.21 1.60
N LEU A 323 -20.60 -3.03 1.41
CA LEU A 323 -19.79 -3.00 0.20
C LEU A 323 -20.61 -3.34 -1.05
N LEU A 324 -21.37 -4.41 -1.00
CA LEU A 324 -22.25 -4.80 -2.11
C LEU A 324 -23.31 -3.74 -2.42
N TYR A 325 -23.85 -3.10 -1.38
CA TYR A 325 -24.75 -1.97 -1.54
C TYR A 325 -24.06 -0.80 -2.25
N CYS A 326 -22.88 -0.38 -1.80
CA CYS A 326 -22.10 0.68 -2.46
C CYS A 326 -21.82 0.35 -3.92
N LEU A 327 -21.29 -0.85 -4.21
CA LEU A 327 -20.98 -1.27 -5.59
C LEU A 327 -22.21 -1.28 -6.49
N LYS A 328 -23.36 -1.72 -5.98
CA LYS A 328 -24.64 -1.66 -6.71
C LYS A 328 -25.00 -0.22 -7.05
N HIS A 329 -24.92 0.69 -6.07
CA HIS A 329 -25.37 2.07 -6.23
C HIS A 329 -24.33 3.03 -6.83
N LEU A 330 -23.11 2.58 -7.02
CA LEU A 330 -22.16 3.25 -7.93
C LEU A 330 -22.55 3.11 -9.40
N VAL A 331 -23.36 2.08 -9.76
CA VAL A 331 -23.79 1.79 -11.14
C VAL A 331 -25.29 2.05 -11.32
N ILE A 332 -26.12 1.58 -10.38
CA ILE A 332 -27.56 1.73 -10.42
C ILE A 332 -27.95 2.97 -9.61
N TYR A 333 -28.52 3.95 -10.30
CA TYR A 333 -28.88 5.22 -9.68
C TYR A 333 -29.91 5.05 -8.55
N LYS A 334 -29.62 5.66 -7.40
CA LYS A 334 -30.51 5.86 -6.27
C LYS A 334 -30.53 7.36 -5.95
N PRO A 335 -31.72 7.98 -5.84
CA PRO A 335 -31.84 9.39 -5.48
C PRO A 335 -31.11 9.72 -4.17
N THR A 336 -30.61 10.93 -4.09
CA THR A 336 -29.86 11.43 -2.94
C THR A 336 -30.64 12.63 -2.36
N ASP A 337 -30.93 12.58 -1.08
CA ASP A 337 -31.41 13.76 -0.36
C ASP A 337 -30.19 14.51 0.24
N PHE A 338 -29.72 15.50 -0.52
CA PHE A 338 -28.62 16.34 -0.08
C PHE A 338 -28.96 17.21 1.12
N SER A 339 -30.20 17.61 1.28
CA SER A 339 -30.62 18.47 2.39
C SER A 339 -30.48 17.74 3.72
N VAL A 340 -30.92 16.48 3.77
CA VAL A 340 -30.75 15.61 4.93
C VAL A 340 -29.30 15.31 5.20
N PHE A 341 -28.49 15.03 4.15
CA PHE A 341 -27.08 14.80 4.32
C PHE A 341 -26.35 16.01 4.91
N ILE A 342 -26.62 17.22 4.38
CA ILE A 342 -25.97 18.46 4.86
C ILE A 342 -26.45 18.81 6.26
N SER A 343 -27.75 18.64 6.59
CA SER A 343 -28.25 18.94 7.93
C SER A 343 -27.63 18.06 9.02
N ASN A 344 -27.32 16.82 8.67
CA ASN A 344 -26.69 15.88 9.60
C ASN A 344 -25.15 16.04 9.69
N ASN A 345 -24.54 16.75 8.73
CA ASN A 345 -23.08 16.89 8.60
C ASN A 345 -22.71 18.36 8.26
N GLY A 346 -23.15 19.32 9.08
CA GLY A 346 -23.04 20.76 8.79
C GLY A 346 -21.64 21.28 8.44
N ASP A 347 -20.60 20.67 8.98
CA ASP A 347 -19.21 21.07 8.74
C ASP A 347 -18.67 20.60 7.37
N VAL A 348 -19.39 19.74 6.67
CA VAL A 348 -18.94 19.14 5.38
C VAL A 348 -18.71 20.20 4.30
N LEU A 349 -19.49 21.29 4.30
CA LEU A 349 -19.34 22.37 3.32
C LEU A 349 -17.98 23.09 3.46
N SER A 350 -17.46 23.18 4.67
CA SER A 350 -16.14 23.79 4.94
C SER A 350 -14.98 22.95 4.38
N ILE A 351 -15.20 21.68 4.07
CA ILE A 351 -14.19 20.74 3.55
C ILE A 351 -14.02 20.86 2.04
N ILE A 352 -15.03 21.36 1.32
CA ILE A 352 -15.01 21.44 -0.16
C ILE A 352 -13.73 22.11 -0.70
N PRO A 353 -13.24 23.26 -0.17
CA PRO A 353 -12.02 23.88 -0.65
C PRO A 353 -10.80 22.95 -0.55
N PHE A 354 -10.70 22.14 0.50
CA PHE A 354 -9.59 21.20 0.70
C PHE A 354 -9.63 20.04 -0.30
N ILE A 355 -10.83 19.59 -0.72
CA ILE A 355 -10.97 18.61 -1.79
C ILE A 355 -10.46 19.18 -3.12
N PHE A 356 -10.84 20.43 -3.47
CA PHE A 356 -10.33 21.10 -4.67
C PHE A 356 -8.79 21.26 -4.64
N ILE A 357 -8.23 21.70 -3.51
CA ILE A 357 -6.79 21.76 -3.29
C ILE A 357 -6.18 20.37 -3.51
N GLY A 358 -6.75 19.31 -2.94
CA GLY A 358 -6.31 17.94 -3.12
C GLY A 358 -6.32 17.51 -4.59
N ILE A 359 -7.37 17.79 -5.35
CA ILE A 359 -7.43 17.50 -6.79
C ILE A 359 -6.30 18.23 -7.53
N LEU A 360 -6.08 19.51 -7.27
CA LEU A 360 -5.06 20.31 -7.92
C LEU A 360 -3.65 19.77 -7.63
N PHE A 361 -3.34 19.50 -6.35
CA PHE A 361 -2.04 18.96 -5.93
C PHE A 361 -1.83 17.47 -6.28
N SER A 362 -2.88 16.76 -6.68
CA SER A 362 -2.76 15.41 -7.27
C SER A 362 -2.16 15.42 -8.67
N THR A 363 -1.99 16.61 -9.28
CA THR A 363 -1.41 16.81 -10.61
C THR A 363 -0.04 17.51 -10.51
N PRO A 364 0.84 17.36 -11.53
CA PRO A 364 2.14 18.05 -11.54
C PRO A 364 2.06 19.53 -11.95
N ILE A 365 0.86 20.14 -12.01
CA ILE A 365 0.66 21.53 -12.48
C ILE A 365 1.50 22.49 -11.65
N ILE A 366 1.43 22.39 -10.32
CA ILE A 366 2.15 23.31 -9.42
C ILE A 366 3.68 23.18 -9.57
N LYS A 367 4.18 21.95 -9.78
CA LYS A 367 5.62 21.72 -10.01
C LYS A 367 6.12 22.32 -11.34
N LYS A 368 5.23 22.59 -12.29
CA LYS A 368 5.58 23.19 -13.58
C LYS A 368 5.54 24.72 -13.55
N ILE A 369 4.96 25.31 -12.52
CA ILE A 369 4.86 26.77 -12.34
C ILE A 369 6.09 27.30 -11.58
N HIS A 370 6.78 26.45 -10.84
CA HIS A 370 8.07 26.71 -10.21
C HIS A 370 9.24 26.18 -11.05
#